data_a06d4f1ef81fe3628391538e8ce77427
#
_entry.id   a06d4f1ef81fe3628391538e8ce77427
#
_cell.length_a   1.000
_cell.length_b   1.000
_cell.length_c   1.000
_cell.angle_alpha   90.00
_cell.angle_beta   90.00
_cell.angle_gamma   90.00
#
_symmetry.space_group_name_H-M   'P 1'
#
loop_
_entity.id
_entity.type
_entity.pdbx_description
1 polymer ?
#
loop_
_entity_poly.entity_id
_entity_poly.type
_entity_poly.pdbx_seq_one_letter_code
_entity_poly.pdbx_strand_id
1 'polypeptide(L)'
;MTLRTERVSRTADGRLILDGVSLAPPPGAMTGLLGPNGSGKSTLLRLLAGVLAPGCGVVTLDGRPLDELRRRDIARRVAVVEQQADTLVELSVADVVRLGRIPHRRPWHPPTSADERAVTAALERTGLSDRACQRWSTLSGGERQRVQIARALAQEPRELLLDEPTNHLDIQHQLDLLNLVAELAVTSVVALHDLNLAAMFCDRIVLLRQGRVIAAGTPQQVLTEDRIAEVYGVKVRVTEPGEDGRPHIRVLGTVTRRR
;
A
#
# COMPACT_ATOMS: atom_id res chain seq x y z
N MET A 1 -1.32 7.03 -17.40
CA MET A 1 -2.34 5.97 -17.32
C MET A 1 -1.95 5.11 -16.15
N THR A 2 -2.90 4.62 -15.36
CA THR A 2 -2.64 4.06 -14.04
C THR A 2 -3.58 2.90 -13.79
N LEU A 3 -3.35 2.22 -12.67
CA LEU A 3 -4.22 1.19 -12.11
C LEU A 3 -5.56 1.79 -11.66
N ARG A 4 -6.70 1.19 -12.05
CA ARG A 4 -8.05 1.68 -11.72
C ARG A 4 -9.00 0.53 -11.41
N THR A 5 -10.00 0.82 -10.58
CA THR A 5 -11.18 -0.05 -10.44
C THR A 5 -12.43 0.70 -10.85
N GLU A 6 -13.36 0.01 -11.50
CA GLU A 6 -14.66 0.54 -11.88
C GLU A 6 -15.76 -0.38 -11.33
N ARG A 7 -16.47 0.13 -10.32
CA ARG A 7 -17.58 -0.54 -9.63
C ARG A 7 -17.31 -2.00 -9.24
N VAL A 8 -16.07 -2.26 -8.74
CA VAL A 8 -15.72 -3.62 -8.34
C VAL A 8 -16.47 -4.04 -7.10
N SER A 9 -17.04 -5.25 -7.15
CA SER A 9 -17.65 -5.92 -6.01
C SER A 9 -17.02 -7.29 -5.82
N ARG A 10 -16.94 -7.75 -4.57
CA ARG A 10 -16.37 -9.05 -4.23
C ARG A 10 -17.09 -9.66 -3.04
N THR A 11 -17.49 -10.91 -3.20
CA THR A 11 -18.03 -11.75 -2.12
C THR A 11 -16.98 -12.80 -1.73
N ALA A 12 -16.81 -13.06 -0.45
CA ALA A 12 -16.01 -14.16 0.08
C ALA A 12 -16.80 -14.83 1.21
N ASP A 13 -16.85 -16.15 1.21
CA ASP A 13 -17.56 -16.96 2.19
C ASP A 13 -19.02 -16.51 2.40
N GLY A 14 -19.71 -16.19 1.30
CA GLY A 14 -21.08 -15.71 1.31
C GLY A 14 -21.31 -14.28 1.82
N ARG A 15 -20.24 -13.57 2.20
CA ARG A 15 -20.31 -12.18 2.68
C ARG A 15 -19.79 -11.22 1.62
N LEU A 16 -20.52 -10.13 1.40
CA LEU A 16 -20.09 -9.04 0.52
C LEU A 16 -18.96 -8.26 1.22
N ILE A 17 -17.77 -8.31 0.64
CA ILE A 17 -16.57 -7.65 1.18
C ILE A 17 -16.36 -6.27 0.54
N LEU A 18 -16.60 -6.17 -0.77
CA LEU A 18 -16.55 -4.91 -1.51
C LEU A 18 -17.83 -4.77 -2.33
N ASP A 19 -18.36 -3.56 -2.39
CA ASP A 19 -19.62 -3.23 -3.03
C ASP A 19 -19.49 -1.97 -3.90
N GLY A 20 -19.34 -2.15 -5.20
CA GLY A 20 -19.34 -1.09 -6.20
C GLY A 20 -18.16 -0.11 -6.08
N VAL A 21 -16.99 -0.54 -5.60
CA VAL A 21 -15.84 0.34 -5.35
C VAL A 21 -15.20 0.80 -6.66
N SER A 22 -15.11 2.12 -6.84
CA SER A 22 -14.34 2.76 -7.91
C SER A 22 -13.19 3.54 -7.32
N LEU A 23 -11.97 3.33 -7.84
CA LEU A 23 -10.73 3.97 -7.40
C LEU A 23 -9.86 4.27 -8.61
N ALA A 24 -9.33 5.49 -8.66
CA ALA A 24 -8.36 5.92 -9.68
C ALA A 24 -7.26 6.76 -9.00
N PRO A 25 -6.18 6.14 -8.51
CA PRO A 25 -5.07 6.86 -7.92
C PRO A 25 -4.44 7.82 -8.93
N PRO A 26 -4.14 9.09 -8.56
CA PRO A 26 -3.43 9.99 -9.45
C PRO A 26 -2.00 9.48 -9.70
N PRO A 27 -1.47 9.63 -10.92
CA PRO A 27 -0.09 9.24 -11.23
C PRO A 27 0.93 9.94 -10.33
N GLY A 28 1.88 9.18 -9.80
CA GLY A 28 2.96 9.69 -8.96
C GLY A 28 2.53 10.16 -7.57
N ALA A 29 1.25 10.00 -7.21
CA ALA A 29 0.72 10.41 -5.91
C ALA A 29 0.59 9.23 -4.94
N MET A 30 0.63 9.52 -3.65
CA MET A 30 0.31 8.57 -2.60
C MET A 30 -1.16 8.64 -2.23
N THR A 31 -1.90 7.54 -2.43
CA THR A 31 -3.30 7.40 -2.06
C THR A 31 -3.44 6.53 -0.81
N GLY A 32 -3.94 7.09 0.29
CA GLY A 32 -4.23 6.37 1.53
C GLY A 32 -5.59 5.67 1.47
N LEU A 33 -5.62 4.37 1.74
CA LEU A 33 -6.85 3.63 2.00
C LEU A 33 -7.10 3.59 3.51
N LEU A 34 -8.14 4.26 3.97
CA LEU A 34 -8.54 4.31 5.37
C LEU A 34 -9.87 3.57 5.59
N GLY A 35 -10.08 3.13 6.81
CA GLY A 35 -11.30 2.47 7.26
C GLY A 35 -11.03 1.47 8.38
N PRO A 36 -12.06 1.09 9.14
CA PRO A 36 -11.92 0.13 10.23
C PRO A 36 -11.52 -1.25 9.72
N ASN A 37 -11.13 -2.13 10.64
CA ASN A 37 -10.84 -3.53 10.31
C ASN A 37 -12.06 -4.18 9.65
N GLY A 38 -11.81 -4.97 8.61
CA GLY A 38 -12.88 -5.60 7.83
C GLY A 38 -13.60 -4.66 6.85
N SER A 39 -13.14 -3.42 6.63
CA SER A 39 -13.74 -2.51 5.65
C SER A 39 -13.44 -2.87 4.18
N GLY A 40 -12.54 -3.83 3.93
CA GLY A 40 -12.21 -4.31 2.58
C GLY A 40 -10.89 -3.77 2.01
N LYS A 41 -10.05 -3.04 2.79
CA LYS A 41 -8.77 -2.45 2.31
C LYS A 41 -7.85 -3.48 1.65
N SER A 42 -7.49 -4.55 2.37
CA SER A 42 -6.60 -5.60 1.84
C SER A 42 -7.21 -6.35 0.65
N THR A 43 -8.54 -6.54 0.65
CA THR A 43 -9.24 -7.15 -0.49
C THR A 43 -9.15 -6.26 -1.72
N LEU A 44 -9.31 -4.94 -1.56
CA LEU A 44 -9.16 -3.97 -2.65
C LEU A 44 -7.74 -3.95 -3.19
N LEU A 45 -6.72 -3.95 -2.31
CA LEU A 45 -5.31 -4.03 -2.73
C LEU A 45 -5.03 -5.33 -3.52
N ARG A 46 -5.55 -6.47 -3.08
CA ARG A 46 -5.40 -7.75 -3.79
C ARG A 46 -6.10 -7.79 -5.14
N LEU A 47 -7.25 -7.10 -5.29
CA LEU A 47 -7.91 -6.92 -6.58
C LEU A 47 -7.05 -6.05 -7.51
N LEU A 48 -6.53 -4.92 -7.01
CA LEU A 48 -5.63 -4.03 -7.74
C LEU A 48 -4.34 -4.76 -8.18
N ALA A 49 -3.83 -5.66 -7.35
CA ALA A 49 -2.65 -6.48 -7.66
C ALA A 49 -2.93 -7.61 -8.68
N GLY A 50 -4.18 -7.84 -9.04
CA GLY A 50 -4.57 -8.99 -9.87
C GLY A 50 -4.41 -10.35 -9.17
N VAL A 51 -4.24 -10.37 -7.83
CA VAL A 51 -4.19 -11.59 -7.01
C VAL A 51 -5.59 -12.19 -6.87
N LEU A 52 -6.61 -11.33 -6.77
CA LEU A 52 -8.02 -11.72 -6.75
C LEU A 52 -8.70 -11.18 -8.01
N ALA A 53 -9.70 -11.92 -8.50
CA ALA A 53 -10.60 -11.43 -9.53
C ALA A 53 -11.84 -10.76 -8.89
N PRO A 54 -12.37 -9.66 -9.45
CA PRO A 54 -13.63 -9.10 -8.99
C PRO A 54 -14.80 -10.06 -9.30
N GLY A 55 -15.85 -10.02 -8.47
CA GLY A 55 -17.11 -10.70 -8.77
C GLY A 55 -17.96 -9.92 -9.78
N CYS A 56 -17.91 -8.59 -9.69
CA CYS A 56 -18.49 -7.64 -10.65
C CYS A 56 -17.58 -6.43 -10.80
N GLY A 57 -17.76 -5.68 -11.88
CA GLY A 57 -16.90 -4.54 -12.22
C GLY A 57 -15.58 -4.98 -12.85
N VAL A 58 -14.66 -4.05 -13.05
CA VAL A 58 -13.39 -4.31 -13.74
C VAL A 58 -12.24 -3.60 -13.05
N VAL A 59 -11.06 -4.24 -13.05
CA VAL A 59 -9.79 -3.63 -12.69
C VAL A 59 -8.99 -3.46 -13.98
N THR A 60 -8.49 -2.26 -14.21
CA THR A 60 -7.73 -1.94 -15.42
C THR A 60 -6.33 -1.42 -15.08
N LEU A 61 -5.36 -1.76 -15.92
CA LEU A 61 -4.01 -1.22 -15.90
C LEU A 61 -3.72 -0.61 -17.28
N ASP A 62 -3.43 0.68 -17.30
CA ASP A 62 -3.27 1.45 -18.55
C ASP A 62 -4.48 1.32 -19.51
N GLY A 63 -5.69 1.25 -18.94
CA GLY A 63 -6.95 1.14 -19.69
C GLY A 63 -7.28 -0.26 -20.20
N ARG A 64 -6.44 -1.27 -19.93
CA ARG A 64 -6.69 -2.66 -20.29
C ARG A 64 -7.13 -3.47 -19.06
N PRO A 65 -8.18 -4.30 -19.15
CA PRO A 65 -8.58 -5.20 -18.08
C PRO A 65 -7.43 -6.11 -17.62
N LEU A 66 -7.31 -6.33 -16.29
CA LEU A 66 -6.23 -7.18 -15.75
C LEU A 66 -6.35 -8.65 -16.17
N ASP A 67 -7.54 -9.14 -16.39
CA ASP A 67 -7.80 -10.51 -16.85
C ASP A 67 -7.35 -10.77 -18.29
N GLU A 68 -7.20 -9.73 -19.10
CA GLU A 68 -6.62 -9.79 -20.45
C GLU A 68 -5.08 -9.72 -20.45
N LEU A 69 -4.47 -9.41 -19.31
CA LEU A 69 -3.03 -9.27 -19.17
C LEU A 69 -2.40 -10.55 -18.63
N ARG A 70 -1.19 -10.86 -19.10
CA ARG A 70 -0.41 -11.96 -18.50
C ARG A 70 0.01 -11.55 -17.08
N ARG A 71 -0.08 -12.45 -16.11
CA ARG A 71 0.36 -12.21 -14.72
C ARG A 71 1.75 -11.61 -14.63
N ARG A 72 2.66 -12.03 -15.50
CA ARG A 72 4.02 -11.51 -15.57
C ARG A 72 4.07 -10.04 -15.99
N ASP A 73 3.21 -9.60 -16.89
CA ASP A 73 3.17 -8.22 -17.36
C ASP A 73 2.55 -7.30 -16.29
N ILE A 74 1.56 -7.79 -15.54
CA ILE A 74 1.05 -7.11 -14.34
C ILE A 74 2.17 -7.01 -13.30
N ALA A 75 2.84 -8.13 -12.96
CA ALA A 75 3.89 -8.17 -11.97
C ALA A 75 5.13 -7.33 -12.30
N ARG A 76 5.36 -6.94 -13.55
CA ARG A 76 6.41 -5.97 -13.93
C ARG A 76 6.04 -4.51 -13.66
N ARG A 77 4.77 -4.21 -13.44
CA ARG A 77 4.26 -2.85 -13.30
C ARG A 77 3.71 -2.57 -11.93
N VAL A 78 3.16 -3.58 -11.28
CA VAL A 78 2.51 -3.50 -9.97
C VAL A 78 3.30 -4.32 -8.97
N ALA A 79 3.91 -3.68 -7.98
CA ALA A 79 4.55 -4.35 -6.86
C ALA A 79 3.66 -4.29 -5.61
N VAL A 80 3.73 -5.34 -4.81
CA VAL A 80 2.95 -5.47 -3.57
C VAL A 80 3.90 -5.68 -2.39
N VAL A 81 3.69 -4.90 -1.34
CA VAL A 81 4.30 -5.09 -0.03
C VAL A 81 3.19 -5.54 0.93
N GLU A 82 3.22 -6.81 1.31
CA GLU A 82 2.26 -7.40 2.25
C GLU A 82 2.73 -7.20 3.69
N GLN A 83 1.78 -7.32 4.64
CA GLN A 83 1.98 -7.08 6.06
C GLN A 83 3.01 -8.02 6.70
N GLN A 84 3.11 -9.27 6.25
CA GLN A 84 4.08 -10.26 6.76
C GLN A 84 4.62 -11.13 5.62
N ALA A 85 5.93 -11.24 5.55
CA ALA A 85 6.62 -12.20 4.70
C ALA A 85 7.66 -12.92 5.55
N ASP A 86 7.23 -13.98 6.22
CA ASP A 86 8.16 -14.88 6.90
C ASP A 86 8.75 -15.88 5.90
N THR A 87 10.05 -16.10 6.03
CA THR A 87 10.75 -17.16 5.29
C THR A 87 11.47 -18.07 6.27
N LEU A 88 11.32 -19.36 6.05
CA LEU A 88 12.06 -20.39 6.79
C LEU A 88 13.47 -20.63 6.20
N VAL A 89 13.78 -20.00 5.08
CA VAL A 89 15.06 -20.15 4.40
C VAL A 89 16.04 -19.08 4.88
N GLU A 90 17.29 -19.45 5.16
CA GLU A 90 18.36 -18.50 5.46
C GLU A 90 18.77 -17.74 4.20
N LEU A 91 18.16 -16.57 3.98
CA LEU A 91 18.45 -15.66 2.88
C LEU A 91 19.21 -14.43 3.40
N SER A 92 20.11 -13.91 2.58
CA SER A 92 20.66 -12.57 2.79
C SER A 92 19.65 -11.49 2.37
N VAL A 93 19.85 -10.26 2.83
CA VAL A 93 19.08 -9.08 2.39
C VAL A 93 19.09 -8.98 0.86
N ALA A 94 20.26 -9.10 0.24
CA ALA A 94 20.39 -9.05 -1.22
C ALA A 94 19.60 -10.17 -1.91
N ASP A 95 19.56 -11.38 -1.34
CA ASP A 95 18.79 -12.48 -1.91
C ASP A 95 17.29 -12.21 -1.87
N VAL A 96 16.78 -11.66 -0.75
CA VAL A 96 15.38 -11.26 -0.64
C VAL A 96 15.04 -10.17 -1.66
N VAL A 97 15.88 -9.14 -1.81
CA VAL A 97 15.67 -8.06 -2.78
C VAL A 97 15.71 -8.60 -4.21
N ARG A 98 16.61 -9.56 -4.50
CA ARG A 98 16.75 -10.22 -5.80
C ARG A 98 15.48 -10.97 -6.22
N LEU A 99 14.62 -11.42 -5.26
CA LEU A 99 13.31 -12.01 -5.58
C LEU A 99 12.40 -11.05 -6.34
N GLY A 100 12.55 -9.73 -6.15
CA GLY A 100 11.85 -8.71 -6.92
C GLY A 100 12.12 -8.78 -8.43
N ARG A 101 13.21 -9.43 -8.85
CA ARG A 101 13.54 -9.59 -10.29
C ARG A 101 12.83 -10.77 -10.97
N ILE A 102 12.13 -11.63 -10.22
CA ILE A 102 11.44 -12.81 -10.78
C ILE A 102 10.58 -12.48 -12.01
N PRO A 103 9.77 -11.40 -12.04
CA PRO A 103 8.96 -11.05 -13.21
C PRO A 103 9.80 -10.70 -14.46
N HIS A 104 11.05 -10.31 -14.31
CA HIS A 104 11.95 -9.90 -15.41
C HIS A 104 12.78 -11.06 -15.94
N ARG A 105 13.04 -12.09 -15.12
CA ARG A 105 13.91 -13.20 -15.45
C ARG A 105 13.22 -14.23 -16.35
N ARG A 106 13.98 -14.82 -17.26
CA ARG A 106 13.55 -16.05 -17.99
C ARG A 106 13.75 -17.25 -17.07
N PRO A 107 12.85 -18.24 -17.07
CA PRO A 107 13.06 -19.48 -16.34
C PRO A 107 14.40 -20.10 -16.70
N TRP A 108 15.09 -20.62 -15.69
CA TRP A 108 16.37 -21.34 -15.84
C TRP A 108 17.56 -20.51 -16.37
N HIS A 109 17.44 -19.20 -16.51
CA HIS A 109 18.55 -18.32 -16.87
C HIS A 109 19.16 -17.68 -15.63
N PRO A 110 20.49 -17.50 -15.59
CA PRO A 110 21.16 -16.79 -14.51
C PRO A 110 20.72 -15.31 -14.48
N PRO A 111 20.90 -14.62 -13.35
CA PRO A 111 20.66 -13.17 -13.25
C PRO A 111 21.48 -12.43 -14.31
N THR A 112 20.88 -11.40 -14.89
CA THR A 112 21.56 -10.52 -15.85
C THR A 112 22.23 -9.36 -15.14
N SER A 113 23.15 -8.65 -15.81
CA SER A 113 23.71 -7.40 -15.27
C SER A 113 22.65 -6.32 -15.02
N ALA A 114 21.54 -6.34 -15.74
CA ALA A 114 20.39 -5.46 -15.50
C ALA A 114 19.69 -5.83 -14.18
N ASP A 115 19.56 -7.12 -13.87
CA ASP A 115 18.96 -7.56 -12.60
C ASP A 115 19.83 -7.14 -11.42
N GLU A 116 21.15 -7.30 -11.50
CA GLU A 116 22.05 -6.89 -10.42
C GLU A 116 22.05 -5.36 -10.23
N ARG A 117 22.03 -4.56 -11.30
CA ARG A 117 21.88 -3.11 -11.20
C ARG A 117 20.58 -2.69 -10.51
N ALA A 118 19.45 -3.33 -10.86
CA ALA A 118 18.16 -3.03 -10.23
C ALA A 118 18.17 -3.38 -8.73
N VAL A 119 18.80 -4.48 -8.34
CA VAL A 119 18.97 -4.87 -6.93
C VAL A 119 19.85 -3.86 -6.18
N THR A 120 20.99 -3.47 -6.75
CA THR A 120 21.89 -2.47 -6.15
C THR A 120 21.17 -1.13 -5.96
N ALA A 121 20.52 -0.62 -7.00
CA ALA A 121 19.76 0.63 -6.92
C ALA A 121 18.62 0.57 -5.87
N ALA A 122 17.95 -0.57 -5.74
CA ALA A 122 16.91 -0.74 -4.72
C ALA A 122 17.50 -0.73 -3.30
N LEU A 123 18.64 -1.38 -3.07
CA LEU A 123 19.37 -1.36 -1.79
C LEU A 123 19.84 0.05 -1.43
N GLU A 124 20.41 0.78 -2.39
CA GLU A 124 20.86 2.17 -2.21
C GLU A 124 19.68 3.08 -1.82
N ARG A 125 18.57 3.04 -2.58
CA ARG A 125 17.38 3.87 -2.32
C ARG A 125 16.74 3.60 -0.96
N THR A 126 16.90 2.41 -0.42
CA THR A 126 16.36 2.03 0.89
C THR A 126 17.38 2.10 2.03
N GLY A 127 18.63 2.55 1.75
CA GLY A 127 19.69 2.64 2.74
C GLY A 127 20.14 1.28 3.30
N LEU A 128 20.12 0.23 2.47
CA LEU A 128 20.43 -1.14 2.86
C LEU A 128 21.74 -1.68 2.23
N SER A 129 22.50 -0.84 1.53
CA SER A 129 23.72 -1.27 0.83
C SER A 129 24.72 -1.97 1.75
N ASP A 130 24.99 -1.40 2.92
CA ASP A 130 25.94 -1.95 3.91
C ASP A 130 25.43 -3.24 4.58
N ARG A 131 24.14 -3.55 4.42
CA ARG A 131 23.47 -4.72 4.99
C ARG A 131 23.16 -5.81 3.98
N ALA A 132 23.60 -5.66 2.73
CA ALA A 132 23.28 -6.58 1.63
C ALA A 132 23.59 -8.05 1.94
N CYS A 133 24.69 -8.31 2.66
CA CYS A 133 25.11 -9.65 3.09
C CYS A 133 24.52 -10.09 4.42
N GLN A 134 23.79 -9.24 5.15
CA GLN A 134 23.20 -9.57 6.44
C GLN A 134 22.08 -10.61 6.27
N ARG A 135 21.95 -11.55 7.20
CA ARG A 135 20.89 -12.56 7.18
C ARG A 135 19.54 -11.94 7.52
N TRP A 136 18.51 -12.28 6.75
CA TRP A 136 17.13 -11.87 6.97
C TRP A 136 16.64 -12.13 8.40
N SER A 137 17.00 -13.29 8.96
CA SER A 137 16.57 -13.71 10.31
C SER A 137 17.07 -12.80 11.43
N THR A 138 18.17 -12.06 11.21
CA THR A 138 18.78 -11.16 12.20
C THR A 138 18.25 -9.73 12.17
N LEU A 139 17.37 -9.42 11.23
CA LEU A 139 16.82 -8.08 11.06
C LEU A 139 15.70 -7.78 12.05
N SER A 140 15.64 -6.54 12.52
CA SER A 140 14.48 -6.00 13.24
C SER A 140 13.24 -5.91 12.34
N GLY A 141 12.06 -5.73 12.92
CA GLY A 141 10.81 -5.59 12.17
C GLY A 141 10.85 -4.44 11.15
N GLY A 142 11.36 -3.27 11.55
CA GLY A 142 11.50 -2.11 10.67
C GLY A 142 12.49 -2.35 9.53
N GLU A 143 13.61 -3.02 9.80
CA GLU A 143 14.59 -3.39 8.78
C GLU A 143 13.99 -4.39 7.78
N ARG A 144 13.26 -5.40 8.25
CA ARG A 144 12.54 -6.36 7.38
C ARG A 144 11.55 -5.64 6.47
N GLN A 145 10.79 -4.69 7.02
CA GLN A 145 9.84 -3.90 6.23
C GLN A 145 10.54 -3.08 5.15
N ARG A 146 11.69 -2.46 5.48
CA ARG A 146 12.52 -1.73 4.53
C ARG A 146 13.08 -2.64 3.42
N VAL A 147 13.49 -3.87 3.75
CA VAL A 147 13.91 -4.89 2.76
C VAL A 147 12.75 -5.30 1.86
N GLN A 148 11.51 -5.41 2.37
CA GLN A 148 10.35 -5.70 1.53
C GLN A 148 10.06 -4.57 0.53
N ILE A 149 10.26 -3.31 0.93
CA ILE A 149 10.19 -2.18 0.00
C ILE A 149 11.31 -2.27 -1.03
N ALA A 150 12.56 -2.57 -0.61
CA ALA A 150 13.67 -2.76 -1.55
C ALA A 150 13.37 -3.87 -2.57
N ARG A 151 12.78 -4.99 -2.14
CA ARG A 151 12.33 -6.06 -3.03
C ARG A 151 11.29 -5.56 -4.03
N ALA A 152 10.32 -4.78 -3.56
CA ALA A 152 9.32 -4.20 -4.44
C ALA A 152 9.94 -3.21 -5.44
N LEU A 153 10.89 -2.38 -5.02
CA LEU A 153 11.61 -1.44 -5.90
C LEU A 153 12.51 -2.13 -6.92
N ALA A 154 13.14 -3.26 -6.55
CA ALA A 154 13.93 -4.06 -7.48
C ALA A 154 13.10 -4.60 -8.64
N GLN A 155 11.78 -4.68 -8.50
CA GLN A 155 10.83 -5.01 -9.57
C GLN A 155 10.68 -3.87 -10.59
N GLU A 156 11.18 -2.65 -10.30
CA GLU A 156 11.02 -1.42 -11.11
C GLU A 156 9.54 -1.14 -11.44
N PRO A 157 8.66 -1.11 -10.42
CA PRO A 157 7.23 -0.93 -10.62
C PRO A 157 6.87 0.49 -11.00
N ARG A 158 5.70 0.66 -11.63
CA ARG A 158 5.02 1.96 -11.78
C ARG A 158 3.99 2.21 -10.69
N GLU A 159 3.46 1.14 -10.13
CA GLU A 159 2.43 1.14 -9.09
C GLU A 159 2.93 0.33 -7.88
N LEU A 160 2.85 0.91 -6.70
CA LEU A 160 3.27 0.29 -5.45
C LEU A 160 2.06 0.17 -4.52
N LEU A 161 1.70 -1.04 -4.15
CA LEU A 161 0.59 -1.34 -3.25
C LEU A 161 1.16 -1.80 -1.91
N LEU A 162 0.78 -1.11 -0.82
CA LEU A 162 1.28 -1.43 0.52
C LEU A 162 0.10 -1.72 1.44
N ASP A 163 0.08 -2.93 2.00
CA ASP A 163 -0.96 -3.36 2.94
C ASP A 163 -0.46 -3.23 4.38
N GLU A 164 -0.88 -2.16 5.06
CA GLU A 164 -0.55 -1.84 6.46
C GLU A 164 0.96 -1.86 6.77
N PRO A 165 1.79 -1.15 5.98
CA PRO A 165 3.24 -1.27 6.06
C PRO A 165 3.84 -0.71 7.36
N THR A 166 3.08 0.05 8.13
CA THR A 166 3.50 0.69 9.39
C THR A 166 3.16 -0.12 10.64
N ASN A 167 2.46 -1.25 10.49
CA ASN A 167 2.08 -2.07 11.65
C ASN A 167 3.30 -2.65 12.38
N HIS A 168 3.24 -2.64 13.70
CA HIS A 168 4.29 -3.15 14.60
C HIS A 168 5.62 -2.39 14.52
N LEU A 169 5.66 -1.24 13.87
CA LEU A 169 6.81 -0.35 13.85
C LEU A 169 6.67 0.72 14.93
N ASP A 170 7.78 1.13 15.52
CA ASP A 170 7.82 2.34 16.34
C ASP A 170 7.63 3.62 15.49
N ILE A 171 7.38 4.74 16.15
CA ILE A 171 7.04 6.01 15.48
C ILE A 171 8.13 6.43 14.50
N GLN A 172 9.41 6.33 14.87
CA GLN A 172 10.52 6.71 14.01
C GLN A 172 10.52 5.89 12.72
N HIS A 173 10.44 4.55 12.85
CA HIS A 173 10.45 3.67 11.69
C HIS A 173 9.20 3.85 10.80
N GLN A 174 8.03 4.19 11.39
CA GLN A 174 6.82 4.52 10.61
C GLN A 174 7.03 5.76 9.74
N LEU A 175 7.59 6.84 10.33
CA LEU A 175 7.88 8.08 9.62
C LEU A 175 8.93 7.87 8.53
N ASP A 176 10.04 7.21 8.85
CA ASP A 176 11.13 6.91 7.90
C ASP A 176 10.61 6.11 6.69
N LEU A 177 9.74 5.13 6.94
CA LEU A 177 9.17 4.28 5.90
C LEU A 177 8.22 5.07 4.99
N LEU A 178 7.32 5.89 5.57
CA LEU A 178 6.39 6.69 4.77
C LEU A 178 7.09 7.82 4.03
N ASN A 179 8.13 8.44 4.61
CA ASN A 179 9.01 9.38 3.90
C ASN A 179 9.67 8.70 2.69
N LEU A 180 10.26 7.52 2.90
CA LEU A 180 10.85 6.75 1.81
C LEU A 180 9.84 6.53 0.68
N VAL A 181 8.60 6.08 1.00
CA VAL A 181 7.56 5.84 -0.01
C VAL A 181 7.14 7.14 -0.70
N ALA A 182 7.02 8.26 0.02
CA ALA A 182 6.65 9.56 -0.53
C ALA A 182 7.71 10.11 -1.51
N GLU A 183 9.00 9.84 -1.26
CA GLU A 183 10.12 10.23 -2.14
C GLU A 183 10.21 9.37 -3.41
N LEU A 184 9.51 8.23 -3.46
CA LEU A 184 9.47 7.41 -4.65
C LEU A 184 8.59 8.08 -5.72
N ALA A 185 9.10 8.24 -6.93
CA ALA A 185 8.33 8.77 -8.06
C ALA A 185 7.42 7.69 -8.68
N VAL A 186 6.70 6.94 -7.84
CA VAL A 186 5.77 5.88 -8.25
C VAL A 186 4.38 6.17 -7.69
N THR A 187 3.34 5.77 -8.42
CA THR A 187 1.97 5.83 -7.90
C THR A 187 1.84 4.82 -6.77
N SER A 188 1.48 5.26 -5.57
CA SER A 188 1.35 4.37 -4.43
C SER A 188 -0.06 4.34 -3.84
N VAL A 189 -0.51 3.15 -3.44
CA VAL A 189 -1.76 2.95 -2.69
C VAL A 189 -1.41 2.25 -1.39
N VAL A 190 -1.65 2.93 -0.28
CA VAL A 190 -1.20 2.51 1.05
C VAL A 190 -2.40 2.33 1.98
N ALA A 191 -2.65 1.12 2.46
CA ALA A 191 -3.61 0.92 3.53
C ALA A 191 -2.99 1.35 4.86
N LEU A 192 -3.65 2.27 5.55
CA LEU A 192 -3.20 2.82 6.83
C LEU A 192 -4.31 2.72 7.88
N HIS A 193 -3.90 2.65 9.15
CA HIS A 193 -4.81 2.72 10.29
C HIS A 193 -4.77 4.09 10.98
N ASP A 194 -3.62 4.73 10.99
CA ASP A 194 -3.42 6.03 11.62
C ASP A 194 -3.88 7.16 10.71
N LEU A 195 -4.85 7.95 11.21
CA LEU A 195 -5.43 9.07 10.49
C LEU A 195 -4.43 10.23 10.33
N ASN A 196 -3.56 10.45 11.32
CA ASN A 196 -2.56 11.51 11.26
C ASN A 196 -1.43 11.15 10.29
N LEU A 197 -0.97 9.90 10.27
CA LEU A 197 -0.01 9.47 9.25
C LEU A 197 -0.60 9.58 7.84
N ALA A 198 -1.87 9.21 7.66
CA ALA A 198 -2.53 9.38 6.36
C ALA A 198 -2.69 10.88 5.99
N ALA A 199 -3.03 11.75 6.96
CA ALA A 199 -3.11 13.18 6.73
C ALA A 199 -1.74 13.77 6.37
N MET A 200 -0.66 13.30 7.02
CA MET A 200 0.70 13.79 6.85
C MET A 200 1.33 13.40 5.51
N PHE A 201 1.09 12.17 5.03
CA PHE A 201 1.82 11.62 3.89
C PHE A 201 1.01 11.48 2.62
N CYS A 202 -0.31 11.27 2.71
CA CYS A 202 -1.11 11.00 1.52
C CYS A 202 -1.56 12.27 0.81
N ASP A 203 -1.48 12.27 -0.53
CA ASP A 203 -2.03 13.33 -1.39
C ASP A 203 -3.55 13.19 -1.53
N ARG A 204 -4.01 11.93 -1.50
CA ARG A 204 -5.42 11.56 -1.59
C ARG A 204 -5.75 10.51 -0.53
N ILE A 205 -6.98 10.56 -0.06
CA ILE A 205 -7.52 9.57 0.87
C ILE A 205 -8.80 8.98 0.29
N VAL A 206 -8.94 7.68 0.42
CA VAL A 206 -10.18 6.94 0.17
C VAL A 206 -10.62 6.30 1.47
N LEU A 207 -11.76 6.71 1.97
CA LEU A 207 -12.33 6.23 3.23
C LEU A 207 -13.35 5.13 2.95
N LEU A 208 -13.05 3.93 3.43
CA LEU A 208 -13.85 2.72 3.25
C LEU A 208 -14.60 2.36 4.52
N ARG A 209 -15.88 1.96 4.37
CA ARG A 209 -16.68 1.35 5.43
C ARG A 209 -17.57 0.27 4.84
N GLN A 210 -17.56 -0.92 5.42
CA GLN A 210 -18.38 -2.06 5.01
C GLN A 210 -18.34 -2.32 3.50
N GLY A 211 -17.15 -2.27 2.92
CA GLY A 211 -16.93 -2.53 1.51
C GLY A 211 -17.27 -1.40 0.55
N ARG A 212 -17.72 -0.24 1.03
CA ARG A 212 -18.10 0.92 0.21
C ARG A 212 -17.17 2.10 0.42
N VAL A 213 -16.97 2.90 -0.62
CA VAL A 213 -16.30 4.21 -0.51
C VAL A 213 -17.29 5.21 0.07
N ILE A 214 -16.96 5.74 1.26
CA ILE A 214 -17.76 6.78 1.93
C ILE A 214 -17.33 8.16 1.44
N ALA A 215 -16.01 8.36 1.25
CA ALA A 215 -15.47 9.61 0.74
C ALA A 215 -14.13 9.35 0.04
N ALA A 216 -13.82 10.18 -0.96
CA ALA A 216 -12.52 10.23 -1.62
C ALA A 216 -12.16 11.68 -1.92
N GLY A 217 -10.92 12.08 -1.65
CA GLY A 217 -10.49 13.47 -1.85
C GLY A 217 -9.12 13.74 -1.23
N THR A 218 -8.79 15.01 -1.03
CA THR A 218 -7.62 15.41 -0.25
C THR A 218 -7.83 15.08 1.23
N PRO A 219 -6.78 15.03 2.05
CA PRO A 219 -6.92 14.80 3.50
C PRO A 219 -7.93 15.76 4.15
N GLN A 220 -7.89 17.05 3.81
CA GLN A 220 -8.81 18.08 4.33
C GLN A 220 -10.26 17.81 3.94
N GLN A 221 -10.50 17.35 2.73
CA GLN A 221 -11.85 17.06 2.24
C GLN A 221 -12.45 15.80 2.87
N VAL A 222 -11.61 14.80 3.20
CA VAL A 222 -12.08 13.50 3.67
C VAL A 222 -12.11 13.37 5.17
N LEU A 223 -11.09 13.87 5.88
CA LEU A 223 -10.93 13.72 7.33
C LEU A 223 -11.69 14.82 8.10
N THR A 224 -13.03 14.76 8.06
CA THR A 224 -13.90 15.62 8.84
C THR A 224 -14.36 14.94 10.12
N GLU A 225 -14.70 15.73 11.17
CA GLU A 225 -15.18 15.21 12.46
C GLU A 225 -16.37 14.26 12.28
N ASP A 226 -17.36 14.65 11.46
CA ASP A 226 -18.58 13.88 11.22
C ASP A 226 -18.29 12.54 10.54
N ARG A 227 -17.44 12.54 9.50
CA ARG A 227 -17.10 11.29 8.78
C ARG A 227 -16.27 10.34 9.64
N ILE A 228 -15.31 10.88 10.42
CA ILE A 228 -14.54 10.06 11.34
C ILE A 228 -15.46 9.46 12.41
N ALA A 229 -16.38 10.25 12.96
CA ALA A 229 -17.37 9.75 13.91
C ALA A 229 -18.28 8.69 13.29
N GLU A 230 -18.75 8.92 12.07
CA GLU A 230 -19.59 7.95 11.34
C GLU A 230 -18.84 6.64 11.08
N VAL A 231 -17.61 6.71 10.54
CA VAL A 231 -16.89 5.53 10.07
C VAL A 231 -16.24 4.74 11.20
N TYR A 232 -15.62 5.45 12.16
CA TYR A 232 -14.85 4.82 13.24
C TYR A 232 -15.59 4.76 14.58
N GLY A 233 -16.70 5.48 14.72
CA GLY A 233 -17.44 5.53 16.00
C GLY A 233 -16.71 6.28 17.11
N VAL A 234 -15.82 7.20 16.75
CA VAL A 234 -15.01 7.99 17.67
C VAL A 234 -15.29 9.48 17.50
N LYS A 235 -15.28 10.21 18.64
CA LYS A 235 -15.34 11.66 18.66
C LYS A 235 -13.94 12.21 18.47
N VAL A 236 -13.76 13.10 17.52
CA VAL A 236 -12.47 13.75 17.25
C VAL A 236 -12.66 15.26 17.18
N ARG A 237 -11.56 15.97 17.31
CA ARG A 237 -11.40 17.35 16.90
C ARG A 237 -10.41 17.38 15.75
N VAL A 238 -10.82 17.92 14.62
CA VAL A 238 -9.94 18.18 13.48
C VAL A 238 -9.50 19.64 13.58
N THR A 239 -8.20 19.86 13.76
CA THR A 239 -7.65 21.21 13.78
C THR A 239 -7.53 21.74 12.35
N GLU A 240 -7.68 23.06 12.19
CA GLU A 240 -7.40 23.72 10.93
C GLU A 240 -5.97 23.42 10.47
N PRO A 241 -5.74 23.34 9.15
CA PRO A 241 -4.42 23.10 8.61
C PRO A 241 -3.41 24.13 9.14
N GLY A 242 -2.28 23.62 9.66
CA GLY A 242 -1.14 24.45 10.02
C GLY A 242 -0.41 25.00 8.79
N GLU A 243 0.84 25.43 8.95
CA GLU A 243 1.68 25.95 7.85
C GLU A 243 1.88 24.94 6.72
N ASP A 244 1.81 23.63 7.04
CA ASP A 244 1.92 22.50 6.10
C ASP A 244 0.61 22.25 5.31
N GLY A 245 -0.48 22.96 5.62
CA GLY A 245 -1.77 22.80 4.97
C GLY A 245 -2.47 21.46 5.27
N ARG A 246 -2.01 20.68 6.28
CA ARG A 246 -2.52 19.34 6.58
C ARG A 246 -3.34 19.33 7.87
N PRO A 247 -4.48 18.58 7.93
CA PRO A 247 -5.29 18.51 9.14
C PRO A 247 -4.62 17.61 10.18
N HIS A 248 -4.77 17.96 11.46
CA HIS A 248 -4.36 17.10 12.56
C HIS A 248 -5.60 16.62 13.34
N ILE A 249 -5.66 15.31 13.61
CA ILE A 249 -6.81 14.66 14.23
C ILE A 249 -6.49 14.32 15.69
N ARG A 250 -7.23 14.96 16.61
CA ARG A 250 -7.16 14.69 18.04
C ARG A 250 -8.36 13.87 18.46
N VAL A 251 -8.13 12.65 18.95
CA VAL A 251 -9.18 11.79 19.49
C VAL A 251 -9.63 12.31 20.84
N LEU A 252 -10.96 12.45 21.03
CA LEU A 252 -11.58 12.94 22.26
C LEU A 252 -12.28 11.83 23.05
N GLY A 253 -12.69 10.74 22.38
CA GLY A 253 -13.38 9.61 22.99
C GLY A 253 -14.22 8.82 21.99
N THR A 254 -15.02 7.89 22.49
CA THR A 254 -15.95 7.12 21.67
C THR A 254 -17.28 7.85 21.52
N VAL A 255 -17.97 7.65 20.37
CA VAL A 255 -19.37 8.08 20.22
C VAL A 255 -20.22 7.13 21.05
N THR A 256 -20.80 7.63 22.15
CA THR A 256 -21.75 6.85 22.98
C THR A 256 -22.99 6.58 22.12
N ARG A 257 -23.18 5.35 21.64
CA ARG A 257 -24.47 4.96 21.07
C ARG A 257 -25.50 5.02 22.19
N ARG A 258 -26.37 6.02 22.19
CA ARG A 258 -27.61 5.93 22.97
C ARG A 258 -28.35 4.69 22.45
N ARG A 259 -28.56 3.71 23.34
CA ARG A 259 -29.38 2.53 23.09
C ARG A 259 -30.83 2.95 22.85
#